data_d35c1d789522954e856e0c6b5a2952a8
#
_entry.id   d35c1d789522954e856e0c6b5a2952a8
#
_cell.length_a   1.000
_cell.length_b   1.000
_cell.length_c   1.000
_cell.angle_alpha   90.00
_cell.angle_beta   90.00
_cell.angle_gamma   90.00
#
_symmetry.space_group_name_H-M   'P 1'
#
loop_
_entity.id
_entity.type
_entity.pdbx_description
1 polymer ?
#
loop_
_entity_poly.entity_id
_entity_poly.type
_entity_poly.pdbx_seq_one_letter_code
_entity_poly.pdbx_strand_id
1 'polypeptide(L)'
;MEFKDELRKYTERLENIKDTLQTEEATKMSLIVPFFQLLGYDVFNPLEFCPEYTADIGIKKGEKVDYAILMGKDPVILIEAKSVNKKLDRHSSQLFRYFVSTPAKFAILTNGIEYKFYTDLDDTNKMDKEPFLDINLLNIKDAEISQLNKFKKQNLNISEIMDSASLLKYNSLFKNFIENQFKNPTDDFIKLFLQPVYKGAKTQSVICLLYTSPSPRDAHE
;
A
#
# COMPACT_ATOMS: atom_id res chain seq x y z
N MET A 1 -7.39 -24.15 10.26
CA MET A 1 -7.77 -23.63 8.92
C MET A 1 -6.63 -22.73 8.48
N GLU A 2 -6.14 -22.82 7.26
CA GLU A 2 -5.06 -21.97 6.81
C GLU A 2 -5.55 -20.52 6.65
N PHE A 3 -4.72 -19.54 6.91
CA PHE A 3 -5.07 -18.12 6.80
C PHE A 3 -5.68 -17.75 5.44
N LYS A 4 -5.18 -18.39 4.38
CA LYS A 4 -5.69 -18.23 3.02
C LYS A 4 -7.17 -18.61 2.91
N ASP A 5 -7.61 -19.68 3.56
CA ASP A 5 -9.01 -20.11 3.53
C ASP A 5 -9.92 -19.16 4.32
N GLU A 6 -9.42 -18.67 5.46
CA GLU A 6 -10.15 -17.69 6.28
C GLU A 6 -10.30 -16.36 5.54
N LEU A 7 -9.24 -15.90 4.89
CA LEU A 7 -9.25 -14.70 4.08
C LEU A 7 -10.20 -14.82 2.88
N ARG A 8 -10.24 -15.99 2.21
CA ARG A 8 -11.17 -16.25 1.12
C ARG A 8 -12.63 -16.13 1.57
N LYS A 9 -12.98 -16.78 2.69
CA LYS A 9 -14.34 -16.65 3.25
C LYS A 9 -14.69 -15.20 3.60
N TYR A 10 -13.71 -14.47 4.12
CA TYR A 10 -13.87 -13.05 4.42
C TYR A 10 -14.11 -12.22 3.13
N THR A 11 -13.36 -12.47 2.05
CA THR A 11 -13.53 -11.77 0.78
C THR A 11 -14.85 -12.09 0.10
N GLU A 12 -15.35 -13.34 0.18
CA GLU A 12 -16.68 -13.73 -0.30
C GLU A 12 -17.79 -12.95 0.45
N ARG A 13 -17.67 -12.84 1.79
CA ARG A 13 -18.60 -12.02 2.58
C ARG A 13 -18.52 -10.54 2.18
N LEU A 14 -17.32 -9.99 2.03
CA LEU A 14 -17.09 -8.60 1.65
C LEU A 14 -17.77 -8.29 0.31
N GLU A 15 -17.60 -9.14 -0.70
CA GLU A 15 -18.23 -9.01 -2.03
C GLU A 15 -19.76 -8.87 -1.91
N ASN A 16 -20.38 -9.66 -1.04
CA ASN A 16 -21.85 -9.68 -0.86
C ASN A 16 -22.40 -8.44 -0.15
N ILE A 17 -21.62 -7.77 0.71
CA ILE A 17 -22.13 -6.67 1.53
C ILE A 17 -21.63 -5.29 1.15
N LYS A 18 -20.55 -5.17 0.36
CA LYS A 18 -19.89 -3.88 0.05
C LYS A 18 -20.85 -2.81 -0.48
N ASP A 19 -21.77 -3.20 -1.36
CA ASP A 19 -22.71 -2.27 -2.02
C ASP A 19 -23.87 -1.81 -1.10
N THR A 20 -24.04 -2.44 0.07
CA THR A 20 -25.03 -2.06 1.08
C THR A 20 -24.51 -1.01 2.06
N LEU A 21 -23.19 -0.78 2.09
CA LEU A 21 -22.54 0.10 3.07
C LEU A 21 -22.51 1.54 2.56
N GLN A 22 -23.23 2.44 3.21
CA GLN A 22 -23.38 3.83 2.78
C GLN A 22 -22.48 4.82 3.55
N THR A 23 -22.00 4.44 4.75
CA THR A 23 -21.25 5.34 5.63
C THR A 23 -19.87 4.79 5.97
N GLU A 24 -19.00 5.67 6.43
CA GLU A 24 -17.67 5.29 6.93
C GLU A 24 -17.77 4.40 8.17
N GLU A 25 -18.69 4.73 9.09
CA GLU A 25 -18.92 3.91 10.28
C GLU A 25 -19.45 2.51 9.93
N ALA A 26 -20.36 2.38 8.95
CA ALA A 26 -20.79 1.08 8.47
C ALA A 26 -19.61 0.30 7.85
N THR A 27 -18.72 0.96 7.12
CA THR A 27 -17.50 0.36 6.56
C THR A 27 -16.55 -0.10 7.66
N LYS A 28 -16.30 0.73 8.68
CA LYS A 28 -15.47 0.38 9.84
C LYS A 28 -15.98 -0.87 10.53
N MET A 29 -17.26 -0.89 10.91
CA MET A 29 -17.86 -1.98 11.67
C MET A 29 -18.03 -3.27 10.88
N SER A 30 -18.37 -3.19 9.58
CA SER A 30 -18.70 -4.37 8.78
C SER A 30 -17.53 -4.97 8.03
N LEU A 31 -16.51 -4.16 7.71
CA LEU A 31 -15.34 -4.58 6.94
C LEU A 31 -14.05 -4.45 7.74
N ILE A 32 -13.70 -3.27 8.24
CA ILE A 32 -12.36 -3.02 8.77
C ILE A 32 -12.13 -3.74 10.10
N VAL A 33 -13.03 -3.59 11.07
CA VAL A 33 -12.91 -4.29 12.38
C VAL A 33 -12.87 -5.82 12.20
N PRO A 34 -13.76 -6.46 11.41
CA PRO A 34 -13.67 -7.90 11.16
C PRO A 34 -12.40 -8.34 10.44
N PHE A 35 -11.79 -7.49 9.60
CA PHE A 35 -10.52 -7.78 8.96
C PHE A 35 -9.37 -7.85 9.99
N PHE A 36 -9.29 -6.91 10.92
CA PHE A 36 -8.28 -6.96 11.99
C PHE A 36 -8.54 -8.11 12.96
N GLN A 37 -9.79 -8.47 13.20
CA GLN A 37 -10.12 -9.70 13.95
C GLN A 37 -9.62 -10.96 13.21
N LEU A 38 -9.75 -11.03 11.88
CA LEU A 38 -9.19 -12.11 11.06
C LEU A 38 -7.66 -12.17 11.16
N LEU A 39 -6.98 -11.02 11.30
CA LEU A 39 -5.55 -10.96 11.56
C LEU A 39 -5.17 -11.37 12.99
N GLY A 40 -6.14 -11.67 13.85
CA GLY A 40 -5.94 -12.18 15.20
C GLY A 40 -5.85 -11.12 16.30
N TYR A 41 -6.18 -9.86 16.00
CA TYR A 41 -6.23 -8.81 17.02
C TYR A 41 -7.54 -8.88 17.81
N ASP A 42 -7.45 -8.64 19.12
CA ASP A 42 -8.65 -8.49 19.97
C ASP A 42 -9.22 -7.08 19.78
N VAL A 43 -10.13 -6.97 18.81
CA VAL A 43 -10.74 -5.69 18.40
C VAL A 43 -11.68 -5.09 19.45
N PHE A 44 -12.00 -5.84 20.50
CA PHE A 44 -12.82 -5.39 21.63
C PHE A 44 -11.96 -4.97 22.83
N ASN A 45 -10.64 -5.16 22.76
CA ASN A 45 -9.70 -4.72 23.80
C ASN A 45 -9.03 -3.39 23.39
N PRO A 46 -9.43 -2.25 23.99
CA PRO A 46 -8.85 -0.95 23.62
C PRO A 46 -7.36 -0.79 24.00
N LEU A 47 -6.82 -1.69 24.81
CA LEU A 47 -5.37 -1.75 25.11
C LEU A 47 -4.55 -2.43 23.99
N GLU A 48 -5.23 -3.02 23.00
CA GLU A 48 -4.62 -3.68 21.87
C GLU A 48 -5.06 -3.03 20.54
N PHE A 49 -6.36 -2.83 20.35
CA PHE A 49 -6.95 -2.19 19.19
C PHE A 49 -7.72 -0.95 19.66
N CYS A 50 -7.01 0.18 19.72
CA CYS A 50 -7.51 1.42 20.29
C CYS A 50 -8.31 2.22 19.25
N PRO A 51 -9.62 2.40 19.40
CA PRO A 51 -10.42 3.26 18.54
C PRO A 51 -10.15 4.74 18.86
N GLU A 52 -10.31 5.60 17.86
CA GLU A 52 -10.19 7.06 18.00
C GLU A 52 -8.88 7.48 18.72
N TYR A 53 -7.76 6.86 18.33
CA TYR A 53 -6.47 7.11 18.98
C TYR A 53 -6.03 8.55 18.82
N THR A 54 -5.64 9.16 19.95
CA THR A 54 -5.09 10.52 20.03
C THR A 54 -3.65 10.47 20.52
N ALA A 55 -2.72 11.17 19.85
CA ALA A 55 -1.36 11.31 20.34
C ALA A 55 -1.26 12.50 21.30
N ASP A 56 -0.40 12.37 22.32
CA ASP A 56 -0.27 13.35 23.39
C ASP A 56 0.44 14.66 22.97
N ILE A 57 1.17 14.67 21.85
CA ILE A 57 2.06 15.78 21.44
C ILE A 57 1.92 16.10 19.95
N GLY A 58 1.87 17.39 19.64
CA GLY A 58 2.08 17.92 18.28
C GLY A 58 0.87 17.87 17.34
N ILE A 59 -0.31 17.49 17.82
CA ILE A 59 -1.52 17.34 17.02
C ILE A 59 -2.52 18.45 17.34
N LYS A 60 -3.28 18.86 16.33
CA LYS A 60 -4.37 19.81 16.54
C LYS A 60 -5.39 19.21 17.50
N LYS A 61 -5.81 20.01 18.48
CA LYS A 61 -6.80 19.61 19.48
C LYS A 61 -8.04 19.05 18.79
N GLY A 62 -8.38 17.78 19.09
CA GLY A 62 -9.55 17.08 18.54
C GLY A 62 -9.30 16.25 17.27
N GLU A 63 -8.10 16.23 16.70
CA GLU A 63 -7.77 15.26 15.66
C GLU A 63 -7.55 13.87 16.30
N LYS A 64 -7.90 12.80 15.58
CA LYS A 64 -7.77 11.40 15.99
C LYS A 64 -7.54 10.55 14.74
N VAL A 65 -6.73 9.49 14.82
CA VAL A 65 -6.80 8.42 13.81
C VAL A 65 -7.87 7.42 14.20
N ASP A 66 -8.48 6.78 13.22
CA ASP A 66 -9.63 5.90 13.47
C ASP A 66 -9.29 4.75 14.41
N TYR A 67 -8.12 4.12 14.22
CA TYR A 67 -7.64 3.07 15.11
C TYR A 67 -6.12 3.09 15.23
N ALA A 68 -5.61 2.54 16.34
CA ALA A 68 -4.21 2.18 16.53
C ALA A 68 -4.09 0.76 17.08
N ILE A 69 -3.14 -0.01 16.57
CA ILE A 69 -2.71 -1.27 17.19
C ILE A 69 -1.57 -0.93 18.14
N LEU A 70 -1.73 -1.32 19.40
CA LEU A 70 -0.80 -1.01 20.47
C LEU A 70 0.04 -2.25 20.85
N MET A 71 1.32 -2.04 21.13
CA MET A 71 2.19 -2.98 21.84
C MET A 71 2.59 -2.37 23.18
N GLY A 72 1.95 -2.84 24.24
CA GLY A 72 2.04 -2.17 25.53
C GLY A 72 1.28 -0.83 25.51
N LYS A 73 1.99 0.29 25.65
CA LYS A 73 1.39 1.63 25.59
C LYS A 73 1.63 2.35 24.26
N ASP A 74 2.53 1.84 23.44
CA ASP A 74 2.99 2.51 22.24
C ASP A 74 2.21 2.03 21.01
N PRO A 75 1.76 2.92 20.13
CA PRO A 75 1.18 2.55 18.85
C PRO A 75 2.27 2.00 17.93
N VAL A 76 1.98 0.85 17.31
CA VAL A 76 2.86 0.22 16.32
C VAL A 76 2.30 0.40 14.92
N ILE A 77 0.97 0.32 14.78
CA ILE A 77 0.27 0.50 13.50
C ILE A 77 -0.83 1.53 13.71
N LEU A 78 -0.83 2.58 12.89
CA LEU A 78 -1.93 3.55 12.80
C LEU A 78 -2.85 3.18 11.64
N ILE A 79 -4.14 3.34 11.80
CA ILE A 79 -5.14 2.95 10.80
C ILE A 79 -6.10 4.11 10.58
N GLU A 80 -6.18 4.57 9.33
CA GLU A 80 -7.15 5.55 8.87
C GLU A 80 -8.14 4.87 7.93
N ALA A 81 -9.41 4.99 8.23
CA ALA A 81 -10.50 4.42 7.49
C ALA A 81 -11.16 5.44 6.56
N LYS A 82 -11.73 4.96 5.47
CA LYS A 82 -12.60 5.72 4.57
C LYS A 82 -13.84 4.88 4.25
N SER A 83 -14.91 5.53 3.85
CA SER A 83 -16.08 4.82 3.34
C SER A 83 -15.70 3.93 2.16
N VAL A 84 -16.32 2.75 2.04
CA VAL A 84 -16.07 1.74 1.01
C VAL A 84 -16.10 2.30 -0.43
N ASN A 85 -16.92 3.32 -0.67
CA ASN A 85 -17.08 3.97 -1.97
C ASN A 85 -16.04 5.06 -2.28
N LYS A 86 -15.14 5.37 -1.32
CA LYS A 86 -14.10 6.38 -1.49
C LYS A 86 -12.85 5.78 -2.07
N LYS A 87 -12.27 6.45 -3.08
CA LYS A 87 -10.91 6.16 -3.53
C LYS A 87 -9.93 6.58 -2.44
N LEU A 88 -8.92 5.77 -2.24
CA LEU A 88 -7.83 6.08 -1.32
C LEU A 88 -6.85 7.01 -2.02
N ASP A 89 -7.01 8.31 -1.81
CA ASP A 89 -6.08 9.31 -2.31
C ASP A 89 -4.71 9.15 -1.63
N ARG A 90 -3.66 9.55 -2.35
CA ARG A 90 -2.25 9.35 -1.95
C ARG A 90 -1.86 9.97 -0.62
N HIS A 91 -2.69 10.86 -0.04
CA HIS A 91 -2.35 11.59 1.17
C HIS A 91 -3.55 11.70 2.11
N SER A 92 -3.59 10.83 3.11
CA SER A 92 -4.27 11.18 4.35
C SER A 92 -3.34 12.10 5.15
N SER A 93 -3.53 13.41 5.03
CA SER A 93 -2.73 14.41 5.76
C SER A 93 -2.79 14.20 7.28
N GLN A 94 -3.86 13.62 7.76
CA GLN A 94 -4.07 13.26 9.15
C GLN A 94 -3.18 12.08 9.55
N LEU A 95 -3.23 10.98 8.80
CA LEU A 95 -2.41 9.79 9.04
C LEU A 95 -0.91 10.14 9.02
N PHE A 96 -0.50 10.98 8.05
CA PHE A 96 0.88 11.47 7.97
C PHE A 96 1.31 12.23 9.24
N ARG A 97 0.48 13.18 9.74
CA ARG A 97 0.79 13.95 10.96
C ARG A 97 0.92 13.04 12.19
N TYR A 98 0.01 12.07 12.31
CA TYR A 98 0.06 11.11 13.41
C TYR A 98 1.30 10.22 13.36
N PHE A 99 1.67 9.77 12.16
CA PHE A 99 2.86 8.96 11.98
C PHE A 99 4.13 9.69 12.47
N VAL A 100 4.29 10.96 12.10
CA VAL A 100 5.43 11.80 12.53
C VAL A 100 5.43 12.04 14.04
N SER A 101 4.25 12.09 14.67
CA SER A 101 4.08 12.47 16.09
C SER A 101 4.06 11.28 17.04
N THR A 102 4.18 10.05 16.54
CA THR A 102 4.09 8.82 17.33
C THR A 102 5.26 7.90 17.05
N PRO A 103 5.54 6.91 17.92
CA PRO A 103 6.54 5.88 17.65
C PRO A 103 6.07 4.79 16.67
N ALA A 104 4.89 4.96 16.07
CA ALA A 104 4.34 3.98 15.12
C ALA A 104 5.31 3.70 13.96
N LYS A 105 5.42 2.43 13.58
CA LYS A 105 6.29 1.99 12.49
C LYS A 105 5.53 1.72 11.20
N PHE A 106 4.23 1.53 11.29
CA PHE A 106 3.38 1.30 10.14
C PHE A 106 2.14 2.18 10.19
N ALA A 107 1.68 2.56 9.01
CA ALA A 107 0.40 3.23 8.84
C ALA A 107 -0.40 2.50 7.75
N ILE A 108 -1.70 2.36 7.95
CA ILE A 108 -2.62 1.71 7.03
C ILE A 108 -3.73 2.70 6.68
N LEU A 109 -3.90 2.96 5.39
CA LEU A 109 -5.05 3.66 4.85
C LEU A 109 -5.95 2.64 4.16
N THR A 110 -7.24 2.60 4.52
CA THR A 110 -8.14 1.58 4.00
C THR A 110 -9.57 2.09 3.82
N ASN A 111 -10.28 1.52 2.83
CA ASN A 111 -11.72 1.62 2.68
C ASN A 111 -12.44 0.27 2.89
N GLY A 112 -11.74 -0.70 3.49
CA GLY A 112 -12.26 -2.05 3.73
C GLY A 112 -12.10 -3.01 2.55
N ILE A 113 -11.88 -2.51 1.33
CA ILE A 113 -11.56 -3.29 0.13
C ILE A 113 -10.08 -3.16 -0.21
N GLU A 114 -9.60 -1.92 -0.26
CA GLU A 114 -8.21 -1.57 -0.52
C GLU A 114 -7.50 -1.27 0.79
N TYR A 115 -6.27 -1.77 0.91
CA TYR A 115 -5.39 -1.56 2.07
C TYR A 115 -4.03 -1.11 1.56
N LYS A 116 -3.64 0.11 1.91
CA LYS A 116 -2.34 0.72 1.59
C LYS A 116 -1.49 0.80 2.84
N PHE A 117 -0.36 0.12 2.83
CA PHE A 117 0.56 0.04 3.96
C PHE A 117 1.75 0.95 3.73
N TYR A 118 2.02 1.80 4.70
CA TYR A 118 3.09 2.79 4.69
C TYR A 118 4.06 2.56 5.84
N THR A 119 5.29 3.01 5.67
CA THR A 119 6.33 3.04 6.69
C THR A 119 7.29 4.21 6.43
N ASP A 120 8.44 4.26 7.09
CA ASP A 120 9.44 5.34 7.05
C ASP A 120 10.79 4.86 6.47
N LEU A 121 10.78 4.35 5.22
CA LEU A 121 12.00 3.85 4.56
C LEU A 121 12.90 4.95 4.02
N ASP A 122 12.33 6.08 3.58
CA ASP A 122 13.10 7.18 2.99
C ASP A 122 13.71 8.09 4.06
N ASP A 123 12.90 8.52 5.01
CA ASP A 123 13.30 9.42 6.10
C ASP A 123 12.75 8.88 7.43
N THR A 124 13.60 8.68 8.42
CA THR A 124 13.22 8.17 9.76
C THR A 124 12.09 9.00 10.38
N ASN A 125 11.08 8.33 10.91
CA ASN A 125 9.87 8.90 11.52
C ASN A 125 9.05 9.81 10.58
N LYS A 126 9.17 9.62 9.29
CA LYS A 126 8.38 10.34 8.29
C LYS A 126 7.76 9.34 7.32
N MET A 127 6.45 9.24 7.34
CA MET A 127 5.72 8.32 6.47
C MET A 127 6.09 8.56 4.99
N ASP A 128 6.42 7.51 4.27
CA ASP A 128 6.71 7.55 2.85
C ASP A 128 5.49 8.04 2.05
N LYS A 129 5.73 8.62 0.88
CA LYS A 129 4.66 9.10 0.01
C LYS A 129 3.92 7.96 -0.68
N GLU A 130 4.63 6.91 -1.04
CA GLU A 130 4.06 5.75 -1.72
C GLU A 130 3.98 4.57 -0.73
N PRO A 131 2.90 3.77 -0.78
CA PRO A 131 2.79 2.59 0.05
C PRO A 131 3.83 1.55 -0.41
N PHE A 132 4.41 0.83 0.54
CA PHE A 132 5.28 -0.32 0.22
C PHE A 132 4.48 -1.57 -0.15
N LEU A 133 3.21 -1.64 0.27
CA LEU A 133 2.29 -2.73 -0.05
C LEU A 133 0.90 -2.14 -0.30
N ASP A 134 0.33 -2.45 -1.45
CA ASP A 134 -1.02 -2.02 -1.87
C ASP A 134 -1.82 -3.28 -2.23
N ILE A 135 -2.88 -3.55 -1.49
CA ILE A 135 -3.68 -4.76 -1.59
C ILE A 135 -5.12 -4.41 -1.91
N ASN A 136 -5.68 -5.05 -2.94
CA ASN A 136 -7.12 -5.10 -3.14
C ASN A 136 -7.62 -6.50 -2.77
N LEU A 137 -8.41 -6.59 -1.70
CA LEU A 137 -8.88 -7.88 -1.17
C LEU A 137 -9.75 -8.67 -2.15
N LEU A 138 -10.46 -8.00 -3.06
CA LEU A 138 -11.28 -8.67 -4.08
C LEU A 138 -10.44 -9.32 -5.18
N ASN A 139 -9.17 -8.92 -5.33
CA ASN A 139 -8.24 -9.42 -6.36
C ASN A 139 -6.87 -9.78 -5.77
N ILE A 140 -6.85 -10.22 -4.51
CA ILE A 140 -5.60 -10.48 -3.78
C ILE A 140 -4.83 -11.67 -4.36
N LYS A 141 -3.53 -11.50 -4.53
CA LYS A 141 -2.60 -12.51 -5.05
C LYS A 141 -1.92 -13.28 -3.92
N ASP A 142 -1.46 -14.49 -4.19
CA ASP A 142 -0.77 -15.33 -3.20
C ASP A 142 0.47 -14.64 -2.58
N ALA A 143 1.21 -13.88 -3.37
CA ALA A 143 2.34 -13.11 -2.87
C ALA A 143 1.91 -12.02 -1.87
N GLU A 144 0.77 -11.36 -2.12
CA GLU A 144 0.19 -10.34 -1.23
C GLU A 144 -0.36 -10.97 0.05
N ILE A 145 -0.99 -12.16 -0.04
CA ILE A 145 -1.43 -12.94 1.13
C ILE A 145 -0.24 -13.28 2.03
N SER A 146 0.91 -13.65 1.44
CA SER A 146 2.13 -13.95 2.19
C SER A 146 2.66 -12.72 2.93
N GLN A 147 2.59 -11.52 2.33
CA GLN A 147 2.96 -10.27 3.00
C GLN A 147 1.95 -9.91 4.09
N LEU A 148 0.65 -10.04 3.80
CA LEU A 148 -0.41 -9.77 4.76
C LEU A 148 -0.31 -10.67 6.00
N ASN A 149 0.10 -11.93 5.83
CA ASN A 149 0.30 -12.88 6.92
C ASN A 149 1.34 -12.41 7.96
N LYS A 150 2.29 -11.55 7.57
CA LYS A 150 3.26 -10.94 8.50
C LYS A 150 2.62 -9.92 9.44
N PHE A 151 1.47 -9.35 9.06
CA PHE A 151 0.69 -8.43 9.87
C PHE A 151 -0.28 -9.11 10.84
N LYS A 152 -0.39 -10.45 10.80
CA LYS A 152 -1.12 -11.16 11.84
C LYS A 152 -0.45 -10.95 13.20
N LYS A 153 -1.26 -10.76 14.25
CA LYS A 153 -0.79 -10.53 15.62
C LYS A 153 0.34 -11.49 16.04
N GLN A 154 0.15 -12.78 15.76
CA GLN A 154 1.13 -13.82 16.13
C GLN A 154 2.44 -13.79 15.33
N ASN A 155 2.43 -13.14 14.15
CA ASN A 155 3.58 -13.08 13.24
C ASN A 155 4.19 -11.67 13.17
N LEU A 156 3.63 -10.70 13.89
CA LEU A 156 4.04 -9.30 13.81
C LEU A 156 5.47 -9.13 14.32
N ASN A 157 6.40 -9.03 13.40
CA ASN A 157 7.81 -8.73 13.64
C ASN A 157 8.19 -7.48 12.85
N ILE A 158 8.40 -6.38 13.56
CA ILE A 158 8.67 -5.06 12.96
C ILE A 158 9.89 -5.12 12.04
N SER A 159 11.01 -5.73 12.48
CA SER A 159 12.24 -5.80 11.68
C SER A 159 12.03 -6.58 10.38
N GLU A 160 11.41 -7.75 10.43
CA GLU A 160 11.14 -8.58 9.25
C GLU A 160 10.20 -7.90 8.26
N ILE A 161 9.21 -7.13 8.77
CA ILE A 161 8.31 -6.37 7.90
C ILE A 161 9.05 -5.21 7.25
N MET A 162 9.92 -4.49 7.98
CA MET A 162 10.72 -3.39 7.44
C MET A 162 11.68 -3.85 6.33
N ASP A 163 12.37 -4.99 6.54
CA ASP A 163 13.24 -5.58 5.52
C ASP A 163 12.45 -5.95 4.24
N SER A 164 11.27 -6.55 4.43
CA SER A 164 10.37 -6.89 3.33
C SER A 164 9.81 -5.65 2.64
N ALA A 165 9.44 -4.61 3.39
CA ALA A 165 8.90 -3.36 2.89
C ALA A 165 9.90 -2.66 1.96
N SER A 166 11.19 -2.62 2.35
CA SER A 166 12.26 -2.08 1.53
C SER A 166 12.32 -2.80 0.17
N LEU A 167 12.36 -4.13 0.18
CA LEU A 167 12.40 -4.92 -1.05
C LEU A 167 11.17 -4.71 -1.93
N LEU A 168 9.97 -4.70 -1.35
CA LEU A 168 8.70 -4.49 -2.07
C LEU A 168 8.65 -3.12 -2.72
N LYS A 169 9.05 -2.07 -1.99
CA LYS A 169 9.09 -0.69 -2.49
C LYS A 169 10.00 -0.57 -3.70
N TYR A 170 11.26 -1.02 -3.58
CA TYR A 170 12.21 -0.92 -4.69
C TYR A 170 11.81 -1.77 -5.90
N ASN A 171 11.26 -2.96 -5.69
CA ASN A 171 10.73 -3.78 -6.78
C ASN A 171 9.57 -3.08 -7.50
N SER A 172 8.65 -2.46 -6.75
CA SER A 172 7.52 -1.71 -7.33
C SER A 172 8.02 -0.49 -8.11
N LEU A 173 8.92 0.30 -7.54
CA LEU A 173 9.52 1.45 -8.21
C LEU A 173 10.26 1.05 -9.49
N PHE A 174 11.05 -0.03 -9.44
CA PHE A 174 11.77 -0.54 -10.59
C PHE A 174 10.81 -1.00 -11.70
N LYS A 175 9.77 -1.76 -11.34
CA LYS A 175 8.75 -2.21 -12.28
C LYS A 175 8.05 -1.03 -12.96
N ASN A 176 7.60 -0.05 -12.18
CA ASN A 176 6.95 1.15 -12.69
C ASN A 176 7.89 1.96 -13.60
N PHE A 177 9.17 2.05 -13.23
CA PHE A 177 10.18 2.70 -14.08
C PHE A 177 10.30 2.00 -15.43
N ILE A 178 10.45 0.68 -15.44
CA ILE A 178 10.54 -0.11 -16.68
C ILE A 178 9.28 0.03 -17.52
N GLU A 179 8.09 -0.10 -16.94
CA GLU A 179 6.82 0.07 -17.64
C GLU A 179 6.69 1.47 -18.28
N ASN A 180 7.14 2.51 -17.58
CA ASN A 180 7.17 3.86 -18.12
C ASN A 180 8.18 4.00 -19.27
N GLN A 181 9.34 3.36 -19.16
CA GLN A 181 10.35 3.38 -20.24
C GLN A 181 9.82 2.69 -21.51
N PHE A 182 8.98 1.65 -21.38
CA PHE A 182 8.36 1.02 -22.56
C PHE A 182 7.27 1.88 -23.20
N LYS A 183 6.59 2.75 -22.43
CA LYS A 183 5.56 3.67 -22.96
C LYS A 183 6.14 4.96 -23.49
N ASN A 184 7.08 5.53 -22.74
CA ASN A 184 7.70 6.83 -22.99
C ASN A 184 9.21 6.71 -22.69
N PRO A 185 9.99 6.07 -23.58
CA PRO A 185 11.40 5.82 -23.31
C PRO A 185 12.21 7.10 -23.29
N THR A 186 13.15 7.17 -22.35
CA THR A 186 14.18 8.21 -22.35
C THR A 186 15.26 7.88 -23.36
N ASP A 187 15.98 8.91 -23.83
CA ASP A 187 17.09 8.73 -24.77
C ASP A 187 18.15 7.75 -24.24
N ASP A 188 18.44 7.80 -22.94
CA ASP A 188 19.44 6.92 -22.33
C ASP A 188 18.95 5.47 -22.29
N PHE A 189 17.67 5.24 -22.07
CA PHE A 189 17.07 3.91 -22.15
C PHE A 189 17.15 3.36 -23.58
N ILE A 190 16.85 4.17 -24.61
CA ILE A 190 16.97 3.77 -26.02
C ILE A 190 18.43 3.48 -26.37
N LYS A 191 19.38 4.34 -25.96
CA LYS A 191 20.82 4.12 -26.19
C LYS A 191 21.32 2.80 -25.60
N LEU A 192 20.80 2.41 -24.42
CA LEU A 192 21.15 1.14 -23.79
C LEU A 192 20.78 -0.05 -24.70
N PHE A 193 19.58 -0.04 -25.26
CA PHE A 193 19.12 -1.10 -26.19
C PHE A 193 19.82 -1.04 -27.56
N LEU A 194 20.17 0.14 -28.03
CA LEU A 194 20.91 0.29 -29.29
C LEU A 194 22.37 -0.14 -29.18
N GLN A 195 22.92 -0.17 -27.97
CA GLN A 195 24.36 -0.49 -27.77
C GLN A 195 24.79 -1.83 -28.38
N PRO A 196 24.08 -2.95 -28.19
CA PRO A 196 24.43 -4.24 -28.74
C PRO A 196 24.13 -4.40 -30.25
N VAL A 197 23.17 -3.64 -30.79
CA VAL A 197 22.63 -3.85 -32.15
C VAL A 197 23.05 -2.79 -33.18
N TYR A 198 23.39 -1.57 -32.74
CA TYR A 198 23.78 -0.48 -33.63
C TYR A 198 25.20 0.00 -33.35
N LYS A 199 26.08 -0.18 -34.38
CA LYS A 199 27.52 0.14 -34.30
C LYS A 199 27.84 1.61 -34.61
N GLY A 200 26.89 2.38 -35.17
CA GLY A 200 27.08 3.78 -35.53
C GLY A 200 26.98 4.76 -34.34
N ALA A 201 27.18 6.05 -34.64
CA ALA A 201 27.02 7.10 -33.66
C ALA A 201 25.53 7.21 -33.23
N LYS A 202 25.27 7.17 -31.91
CA LYS A 202 23.95 7.25 -31.34
C LYS A 202 23.50 8.71 -31.14
N THR A 203 23.41 9.44 -32.26
CA THR A 203 22.96 10.84 -32.26
C THR A 203 21.46 10.91 -31.99
N GLN A 204 20.98 12.08 -31.55
CA GLN A 204 19.55 12.33 -31.30
C GLN A 204 18.68 11.99 -32.50
N SER A 205 19.15 12.33 -33.71
CA SER A 205 18.43 12.03 -34.96
C SER A 205 18.27 10.51 -35.20
N VAL A 206 19.33 9.72 -34.89
CA VAL A 206 19.29 8.26 -35.02
C VAL A 206 18.37 7.64 -33.98
N ILE A 207 18.42 8.11 -32.75
CA ILE A 207 17.55 7.64 -31.67
C ILE A 207 16.09 7.89 -32.05
N CYS A 208 15.76 9.12 -32.47
CA CYS A 208 14.44 9.51 -32.89
C CYS A 208 13.93 8.65 -34.06
N LEU A 209 14.75 8.47 -35.09
CA LEU A 209 14.39 7.67 -36.26
C LEU A 209 14.10 6.22 -35.93
N LEU A 210 14.92 5.58 -35.08
CA LEU A 210 14.77 4.17 -34.73
C LEU A 210 13.60 3.92 -33.79
N TYR A 211 13.23 4.90 -32.96
CA TYR A 211 12.11 4.78 -32.04
C TYR A 211 10.76 5.16 -32.66
N THR A 212 10.74 6.17 -33.55
CA THR A 212 9.50 6.65 -34.21
C THR A 212 9.21 5.96 -35.53
N SER A 213 10.05 5.01 -35.96
CA SER A 213 9.79 4.19 -37.14
C SER A 213 8.45 3.44 -36.95
N PRO A 214 7.50 3.54 -37.89
CA PRO A 214 6.21 2.87 -37.74
C PRO A 214 6.44 1.37 -37.51
N SER A 215 5.71 0.82 -36.57
CA SER A 215 5.66 -0.62 -36.34
C SER A 215 5.25 -1.32 -37.62
N PRO A 216 5.78 -2.52 -37.94
CA PRO A 216 5.28 -3.31 -39.06
C PRO A 216 3.76 -3.58 -39.05
N ARG A 217 3.09 -3.33 -37.91
CA ARG A 217 1.63 -3.41 -37.77
C ARG A 217 0.89 -2.18 -38.32
N ASP A 218 1.56 -1.02 -38.39
CA ASP A 218 0.95 0.23 -38.88
C ASP A 218 1.08 0.40 -40.40
N ALA A 219 1.75 -0.55 -41.07
CA ALA A 219 1.97 -0.56 -42.54
C ALA A 219 0.91 -1.33 -43.29
N HIS A 220 -0.18 -1.76 -42.65
CA HIS A 220 -1.29 -2.54 -43.25
C HIS A 220 -2.67 -1.88 -43.07
N GLU A 221 -2.74 -0.54 -43.00
CA GLU A 221 -3.99 0.20 -43.24
C GLU A 221 -3.91 1.00 -44.51
#